data_c9d13bf1d2b90a22d834747a15f63eda
#
_entry.id   c9d13bf1d2b90a22d834747a15f63eda
#
_cell.length_a   1.000
_cell.length_b   1.000
_cell.length_c   1.000
_cell.angle_alpha   90.00
_cell.angle_beta   90.00
_cell.angle_gamma   90.00
#
_symmetry.space_group_name_H-M   'P 1'
#
loop_
_entity.id
_entity.type
_entity.pdbx_description
1 polymer ?
#
loop_
_entity_poly.entity_id
_entity_poly.type
_entity_poly.pdbx_seq_one_letter_code
_entity_poly.pdbx_strand_id
1 'polypeptide(L)'
;MLDLYLPESRLTPEQANALARSLLGTIQEAEGVAGSAFADRVTWAYIHWVWADNLVSRVPGAAPYPLFRLEIQTLAGLLDRDAKEGLGLSLSRLVLTAAGIPVSNETLPTVWILFRDYAPGDWMAGPQAGTAAGIRQAVAAERRVYGLT
;
A
#
# COMPACT_ATOMS: atom_id res chain seq x y z
N MET A 1 -0.93 5.54 4.05
CA MET A 1 -0.94 4.46 5.05
C MET A 1 -1.40 3.18 4.40
N LEU A 2 -0.85 2.02 4.77
CA LEU A 2 -1.15 0.73 4.17
C LEU A 2 -1.58 -0.26 5.27
N ASP A 3 -2.74 -0.91 5.09
CA ASP A 3 -3.10 -2.12 5.81
C ASP A 3 -2.89 -3.32 4.89
N LEU A 4 -2.03 -4.25 5.30
CA LEU A 4 -1.61 -5.41 4.52
C LEU A 4 -2.09 -6.69 5.20
N TYR A 5 -3.08 -7.35 4.62
CA TYR A 5 -3.65 -8.61 5.10
C TYR A 5 -2.99 -9.78 4.37
N LEU A 6 -2.28 -10.61 5.12
CA LEU A 6 -1.49 -11.72 4.62
C LEU A 6 -1.94 -13.05 5.23
N PRO A 7 -2.10 -14.10 4.43
CA PRO A 7 -2.23 -15.46 4.94
C PRO A 7 -0.97 -15.86 5.73
N GLU A 8 -1.16 -16.39 6.94
CA GLU A 8 -0.05 -16.75 7.86
C GLU A 8 0.97 -17.73 7.28
N SER A 9 0.53 -18.59 6.34
CA SER A 9 1.36 -19.70 5.84
C SER A 9 2.24 -19.34 4.64
N ARG A 10 2.24 -18.08 4.17
CA ARG A 10 2.86 -17.73 2.89
C ARG A 10 4.14 -16.92 2.99
N LEU A 11 4.30 -16.18 4.06
CA LEU A 11 5.46 -15.31 4.27
C LEU A 11 5.93 -15.43 5.72
N THR A 12 7.23 -15.35 5.93
CA THR A 12 7.77 -15.14 7.28
C THR A 12 7.56 -13.68 7.69
N PRO A 13 7.63 -13.35 8.99
CA PRO A 13 7.57 -11.96 9.45
C PRO A 13 8.62 -11.07 8.78
N GLU A 14 9.83 -11.55 8.54
CA GLU A 14 10.90 -10.82 7.87
C GLU A 14 10.56 -10.53 6.39
N GLN A 15 10.02 -11.53 5.70
CA GLN A 15 9.57 -11.38 4.31
C GLN A 15 8.39 -10.41 4.21
N ALA A 16 7.43 -10.48 5.13
CA ALA A 16 6.30 -9.57 5.19
C ALA A 16 6.74 -8.12 5.46
N ASN A 17 7.70 -7.91 6.36
CA ASN A 17 8.29 -6.60 6.62
C ASN A 17 9.05 -6.05 5.40
N ALA A 18 9.80 -6.90 4.69
CA ALA A 18 10.49 -6.50 3.46
C ALA A 18 9.48 -6.13 2.35
N LEU A 19 8.44 -6.94 2.17
CA LEU A 19 7.34 -6.65 1.25
C LEU A 19 6.66 -5.32 1.58
N ALA A 20 6.28 -5.11 2.86
CA ALA A 20 5.64 -3.88 3.31
C ALA A 20 6.47 -2.65 2.94
N ARG A 21 7.80 -2.67 3.18
CA ARG A 21 8.70 -1.57 2.78
C ARG A 21 8.70 -1.32 1.28
N SER A 22 8.76 -2.38 0.47
CA SER A 22 8.71 -2.26 -0.99
C SER A 22 7.38 -1.68 -1.49
N LEU A 23 6.26 -2.13 -0.90
CA LEU A 23 4.93 -1.59 -1.21
C LEU A 23 4.83 -0.10 -0.85
N LEU A 24 5.33 0.31 0.34
CA LEU A 24 5.33 1.71 0.75
C LEU A 24 6.17 2.58 -0.19
N GLY A 25 7.35 2.12 -0.62
CA GLY A 25 8.17 2.82 -1.59
C GLY A 25 7.45 3.04 -2.93
N THR A 26 6.81 1.99 -3.45
CA THR A 26 6.03 2.06 -4.70
C THR A 26 4.83 3.01 -4.57
N ILE A 27 4.17 3.05 -3.42
CA ILE A 27 3.07 4.00 -3.14
C ILE A 27 3.62 5.44 -3.12
N GLN A 28 4.73 5.69 -2.42
CA GLN A 28 5.36 7.02 -2.35
C GLN A 28 5.82 7.51 -3.74
N GLU A 29 6.34 6.62 -4.58
CA GLU A 29 6.68 6.95 -5.98
C GLU A 29 5.44 7.40 -6.76
N ALA A 30 4.34 6.66 -6.67
CA ALA A 30 3.09 7.01 -7.32
C ALA A 30 2.48 8.33 -6.79
N GLU A 31 2.61 8.60 -5.50
CA GLU A 31 2.18 9.87 -4.87
C GLU A 31 3.13 11.05 -5.17
N GLY A 32 4.30 10.80 -5.77
CA GLY A 32 5.31 11.82 -6.08
C GLY A 32 6.08 12.35 -4.87
N VAL A 33 6.12 11.58 -3.78
CA VAL A 33 6.75 11.97 -2.50
C VAL A 33 7.96 11.12 -2.11
N ALA A 34 8.35 10.17 -2.94
CA ALA A 34 9.50 9.30 -2.71
C ALA A 34 10.79 10.10 -2.47
N GLY A 35 11.66 9.57 -1.62
CA GLY A 35 12.94 10.19 -1.25
C GLY A 35 12.82 11.39 -0.31
N SER A 36 11.66 11.62 0.29
CA SER A 36 11.44 12.64 1.30
C SER A 36 11.46 12.02 2.70
N ALA A 37 12.34 12.48 3.57
CA ALA A 37 12.38 12.03 4.97
C ALA A 37 11.09 12.41 5.73
N PHE A 38 10.41 13.46 5.30
CA PHE A 38 9.08 13.77 5.82
C PHE A 38 8.08 12.69 5.42
N ALA A 39 8.02 12.31 4.13
CA ALA A 39 7.13 11.26 3.66
C ALA A 39 7.42 9.92 4.37
N ASP A 40 8.68 9.55 4.55
CA ASP A 40 9.07 8.33 5.26
C ASP A 40 8.56 8.29 6.70
N ARG A 41 8.53 9.43 7.40
CA ARG A 41 8.03 9.52 8.78
C ARG A 41 6.52 9.42 8.90
N VAL A 42 5.76 9.76 7.85
CA VAL A 42 4.29 9.79 7.88
C VAL A 42 3.66 8.64 7.08
N THR A 43 4.48 7.75 6.52
CA THR A 43 4.01 6.60 5.75
C THR A 43 4.23 5.31 6.53
N TRP A 44 3.16 4.58 6.82
CA TRP A 44 3.15 3.41 7.70
C TRP A 44 2.45 2.23 7.04
N ALA A 45 2.87 1.03 7.40
CA ALA A 45 2.17 -0.21 7.08
C ALA A 45 1.80 -0.96 8.37
N TYR A 46 0.56 -1.42 8.43
CA TYR A 46 0.12 -2.41 9.41
C TYR A 46 0.01 -3.76 8.74
N ILE A 47 0.60 -4.79 9.33
CA ILE A 47 0.55 -6.16 8.82
C ILE A 47 -0.45 -6.94 9.65
N HIS A 48 -1.49 -7.45 9.00
CA HIS A 48 -2.54 -8.26 9.58
C HIS A 48 -2.39 -9.71 9.11
N TRP A 49 -2.10 -10.61 10.03
CA TRP A 49 -2.05 -12.03 9.73
C TRP A 49 -3.46 -12.62 9.71
N VAL A 50 -3.80 -13.24 8.59
CA VAL A 50 -5.08 -13.90 8.39
C VAL A 50 -4.88 -15.41 8.53
N TRP A 51 -5.45 -15.97 9.59
CA TRP A 51 -5.47 -17.39 9.84
C TRP A 51 -6.40 -18.10 8.85
N ALA A 52 -6.04 -19.32 8.44
CA ALA A 52 -6.84 -20.06 7.46
C ALA A 52 -8.31 -20.20 7.86
N ASP A 53 -8.56 -20.40 9.17
CA ASP A 53 -9.91 -20.53 9.72
C ASP A 53 -10.70 -19.21 9.74
N ASN A 54 -10.01 -18.08 9.58
CA ASN A 54 -10.64 -16.75 9.52
C ASN A 54 -10.95 -16.30 8.10
N LEU A 55 -10.54 -17.08 7.09
CA LEU A 55 -10.82 -16.80 5.68
C LEU A 55 -11.88 -17.78 5.16
N VAL A 56 -13.13 -17.33 5.14
CA VAL A 56 -14.27 -18.18 4.75
C VAL A 56 -14.72 -17.84 3.34
N SER A 57 -14.66 -18.82 2.43
CA SER A 57 -15.24 -18.73 1.10
C SER A 57 -16.63 -19.41 1.11
N ARG A 58 -17.56 -18.86 0.32
CA ARG A 58 -18.86 -19.50 0.10
C ARG A 58 -18.73 -20.84 -0.63
N VAL A 59 -17.69 -21.03 -1.41
CA VAL A 59 -17.43 -22.25 -2.15
C VAL A 59 -16.41 -23.09 -1.40
N PRO A 60 -16.80 -24.24 -0.82
CA PRO A 60 -15.87 -25.12 -0.14
C PRO A 60 -14.74 -25.57 -1.10
N GLY A 61 -13.49 -25.47 -0.63
CA GLY A 61 -12.32 -25.83 -1.43
C GLY A 61 -11.97 -24.82 -2.54
N ALA A 62 -12.62 -23.66 -2.56
CA ALA A 62 -12.31 -22.63 -3.56
C ALA A 62 -10.93 -22.04 -3.33
N ALA A 63 -10.26 -21.89 -4.45
CA ALA A 63 -8.99 -21.24 -4.72
C ALA A 63 -7.73 -21.96 -4.19
N PRO A 64 -6.84 -22.38 -5.09
CA PRO A 64 -5.52 -22.88 -4.73
C PRO A 64 -4.60 -21.79 -4.19
N TYR A 65 -4.99 -20.50 -4.29
CA TYR A 65 -4.21 -19.36 -3.87
C TYR A 65 -4.88 -18.63 -2.71
N PRO A 66 -4.09 -18.22 -1.72
CA PRO A 66 -4.60 -17.37 -0.65
C PRO A 66 -5.02 -16.00 -1.22
N LEU A 67 -6.03 -15.41 -0.61
CA LEU A 67 -6.44 -14.06 -0.91
C LEU A 67 -5.57 -13.06 -0.14
N PHE A 68 -4.88 -12.21 -0.86
CA PHE A 68 -4.19 -11.06 -0.29
C PHE A 68 -5.09 -9.84 -0.38
N ARG A 69 -5.07 -9.00 0.64
CA ARG A 69 -5.82 -7.75 0.64
C ARG A 69 -4.93 -6.60 1.10
N LEU A 70 -4.94 -5.54 0.33
CA LEU A 70 -4.26 -4.28 0.62
C LEU A 70 -5.31 -3.18 0.73
N GLU A 71 -5.28 -2.40 1.79
CA GLU A 71 -6.06 -1.18 1.91
C GLU A 71 -5.12 0.01 1.94
N ILE A 72 -5.17 0.83 0.91
CA ILE A 72 -4.33 2.00 0.75
C ILE A 72 -5.16 3.22 1.12
N GLN A 73 -4.76 3.86 2.20
CA GLN A 73 -5.37 5.08 2.70
C GLN A 73 -4.48 6.24 2.29
N THR A 74 -5.01 7.11 1.46
CA THR A 74 -4.31 8.27 0.92
C THR A 74 -5.15 9.53 1.05
N LEU A 75 -4.57 10.68 0.79
CA LEU A 75 -5.30 11.95 0.78
C LEU A 75 -5.86 12.23 -0.61
N ALA A 76 -7.09 12.66 -0.66
CA ALA A 76 -7.75 13.00 -1.93
C ALA A 76 -6.89 13.97 -2.76
N GLY A 77 -6.64 13.62 -4.01
CA GLY A 77 -5.82 14.38 -4.94
C GLY A 77 -4.32 14.04 -4.97
N LEU A 78 -3.85 13.06 -4.17
CA LEU A 78 -2.49 12.51 -4.34
C LEU A 78 -2.43 11.55 -5.53
N LEU A 79 -3.40 10.65 -5.65
CA LEU A 79 -3.50 9.67 -6.74
C LEU A 79 -4.76 9.94 -7.55
N ASP A 80 -4.64 10.04 -8.85
CA ASP A 80 -5.76 9.98 -9.79
C ASP A 80 -6.12 8.53 -10.14
N ARG A 81 -7.08 8.36 -11.03
CA ARG A 81 -7.57 7.05 -11.44
C ARG A 81 -6.48 6.23 -12.14
N ASP A 82 -5.79 6.84 -13.09
CA ASP A 82 -4.79 6.14 -13.92
C ASP A 82 -3.59 5.73 -13.05
N ALA A 83 -3.16 6.59 -12.12
CA ALA A 83 -2.14 6.27 -11.13
C ALA A 83 -2.56 5.08 -10.25
N LYS A 84 -3.82 5.02 -9.80
CA LYS A 84 -4.35 3.89 -9.01
C LYS A 84 -4.37 2.58 -9.81
N GLU A 85 -4.76 2.63 -11.08
CA GLU A 85 -4.77 1.44 -11.95
C GLU A 85 -3.34 0.89 -12.16
N GLY A 86 -2.37 1.75 -12.49
CA GLY A 86 -0.97 1.37 -12.64
C GLY A 86 -0.34 0.88 -11.34
N LEU A 87 -0.62 1.57 -10.24
CA LEU A 87 -0.17 1.19 -8.90
C LEU A 87 -0.75 -0.18 -8.49
N GLY A 88 -2.02 -0.42 -8.75
CA GLY A 88 -2.68 -1.69 -8.45
C GLY A 88 -1.98 -2.88 -9.10
N LEU A 89 -1.61 -2.77 -10.37
CA LEU A 89 -0.85 -3.82 -11.06
C LEU A 89 0.54 -4.02 -10.45
N SER A 90 1.25 -2.93 -10.16
CA SER A 90 2.61 -2.97 -9.60
C SER A 90 2.63 -3.63 -8.22
N LEU A 91 1.70 -3.25 -7.34
CA LEU A 91 1.57 -3.82 -6.00
C LEU A 91 1.17 -5.30 -6.04
N SER A 92 0.24 -5.69 -6.94
CA SER A 92 -0.16 -7.10 -7.10
C SER A 92 1.04 -7.97 -7.49
N ARG A 93 1.88 -7.51 -8.41
CA ARG A 93 3.10 -8.20 -8.80
C ARG A 93 4.08 -8.37 -7.65
N LEU A 94 4.29 -7.31 -6.85
CA LEU A 94 5.17 -7.37 -5.68
C LEU A 94 4.69 -8.41 -4.66
N VAL A 95 3.39 -8.42 -4.35
CA VAL A 95 2.79 -9.38 -3.41
C VAL A 95 2.96 -10.81 -3.91
N LEU A 96 2.58 -11.10 -5.15
CA LEU A 96 2.67 -12.45 -5.73
C LEU A 96 4.12 -12.93 -5.79
N THR A 97 5.04 -12.06 -6.20
CA THR A 97 6.48 -12.40 -6.26
C THR A 97 7.02 -12.72 -4.87
N ALA A 98 6.71 -11.89 -3.87
CA ALA A 98 7.15 -12.13 -2.49
C ALA A 98 6.58 -13.44 -1.91
N ALA A 99 5.36 -13.80 -2.29
CA ALA A 99 4.71 -15.04 -1.88
C ALA A 99 5.13 -16.27 -2.69
N GLY A 100 6.05 -16.14 -3.68
CA GLY A 100 6.48 -17.22 -4.54
C GLY A 100 5.40 -17.71 -5.50
N ILE A 101 4.41 -16.89 -5.83
CA ILE A 101 3.31 -17.21 -6.72
C ILE A 101 3.62 -16.64 -8.11
N PRO A 102 3.55 -17.45 -9.19
CA PRO A 102 3.72 -16.96 -10.56
C PRO A 102 2.73 -15.85 -10.88
N VAL A 103 3.21 -14.75 -11.49
CA VAL A 103 2.36 -13.66 -11.93
C VAL A 103 1.69 -14.01 -13.25
N SER A 104 0.37 -14.13 -13.25
CA SER A 104 -0.45 -14.45 -14.43
C SER A 104 -1.82 -13.80 -14.33
N ASN A 105 -2.59 -13.85 -15.43
CA ASN A 105 -3.98 -13.37 -15.43
C ASN A 105 -4.90 -14.16 -14.46
N GLU A 106 -4.50 -15.37 -14.08
CA GLU A 106 -5.23 -16.22 -13.14
C GLU A 106 -4.89 -15.88 -11.69
N THR A 107 -3.66 -15.45 -11.42
CA THR A 107 -3.18 -15.16 -10.07
C THR A 107 -3.35 -13.70 -9.65
N LEU A 108 -3.25 -12.75 -10.59
CA LEU A 108 -3.46 -11.32 -10.29
C LEU A 108 -4.79 -11.04 -9.54
N PRO A 109 -5.94 -11.65 -9.89
CA PRO A 109 -7.20 -11.42 -9.18
C PRO A 109 -7.23 -11.93 -7.73
N THR A 110 -6.22 -12.69 -7.29
CA THR A 110 -6.10 -13.12 -5.89
C THR A 110 -5.57 -12.03 -4.96
N VAL A 111 -5.11 -10.90 -5.51
CA VAL A 111 -4.67 -9.72 -4.77
C VAL A 111 -5.72 -8.63 -4.89
N TRP A 112 -6.42 -8.35 -3.80
CA TRP A 112 -7.39 -7.28 -3.76
C TRP A 112 -6.76 -6.01 -3.21
N ILE A 113 -6.92 -4.90 -3.95
CA ILE A 113 -6.40 -3.59 -3.58
C ILE A 113 -7.56 -2.62 -3.49
N LEU A 114 -7.74 -2.05 -2.31
CA LEU A 114 -8.76 -1.06 -2.03
C LEU A 114 -8.10 0.29 -1.78
N PHE A 115 -8.57 1.31 -2.46
CA PHE A 115 -8.15 2.69 -2.22
C PHE A 115 -9.22 3.44 -1.43
N ARG A 116 -8.78 4.11 -0.38
CA ARG A 116 -9.60 5.03 0.40
C ARG A 116 -8.97 6.40 0.38
N ASP A 117 -9.65 7.33 -0.27
CA ASP A 117 -9.26 8.74 -0.31
C ASP A 117 -9.91 9.48 0.85
N TYR A 118 -9.10 10.14 1.68
CA TYR A 118 -9.58 11.02 2.73
C TYR A 118 -9.71 12.45 2.20
N ALA A 119 -10.88 13.03 2.33
CA ALA A 119 -11.09 14.44 2.03
C ALA A 119 -10.33 15.34 3.04
N PRO A 120 -10.04 16.60 2.69
CA PRO A 120 -9.44 17.54 3.63
C PRO A 120 -10.26 17.64 4.93
N GLY A 121 -9.64 17.32 6.05
CA GLY A 121 -10.29 17.31 7.36
C GLY A 121 -10.73 15.93 7.86
N ASP A 122 -10.77 14.91 7.00
CA ASP A 122 -11.13 13.54 7.41
C ASP A 122 -9.94 12.74 7.97
N TRP A 123 -8.72 13.24 7.79
CA TRP A 123 -7.52 12.65 8.38
C TRP A 123 -6.78 13.69 9.21
N MET A 124 -6.55 13.37 10.48
CA MET A 124 -5.91 14.25 11.46
C MET A 124 -4.63 13.64 11.99
N ALA A 125 -3.55 14.42 12.04
CA ALA A 125 -2.33 14.12 12.77
C ALA A 125 -2.23 15.03 13.98
N GLY A 126 -2.67 14.56 15.13
CA GLY A 126 -2.91 15.42 16.29
C GLY A 126 -3.97 16.49 15.98
N PRO A 127 -3.73 17.77 16.20
CA PRO A 127 -4.68 18.83 15.89
C PRO A 127 -4.66 19.31 14.43
N GLN A 128 -3.78 18.75 13.58
CA GLN A 128 -3.57 19.21 12.21
C GLN A 128 -4.27 18.29 11.20
N ALA A 129 -5.07 18.90 10.32
CA ALA A 129 -5.68 18.19 9.21
C ALA A 129 -4.64 17.91 8.11
N GLY A 130 -4.56 16.65 7.67
CA GLY A 130 -3.77 16.26 6.52
C GLY A 130 -4.44 16.69 5.22
N THR A 131 -3.67 17.24 4.29
CA THR A 131 -4.12 17.56 2.93
C THR A 131 -3.04 17.20 1.90
N ALA A 132 -3.44 16.84 0.68
CA ALA A 132 -2.49 16.57 -0.41
C ALA A 132 -1.60 17.79 -0.69
N ALA A 133 -2.14 18.99 -0.64
CA ALA A 133 -1.38 20.23 -0.81
C ALA A 133 -0.33 20.41 0.30
N GLY A 134 -0.70 20.15 1.55
CA GLY A 134 0.21 20.24 2.70
C GLY A 134 1.37 19.25 2.60
N ILE A 135 1.10 18.00 2.20
CA ILE A 135 2.14 16.98 1.96
C ILE A 135 3.09 17.44 0.86
N ARG A 136 2.57 17.86 -0.30
CA ARG A 136 3.41 18.35 -1.41
C ARG A 136 4.25 19.55 -1.01
N GLN A 137 3.69 20.47 -0.22
CA GLN A 137 4.42 21.65 0.28
C GLN A 137 5.57 21.26 1.21
N ALA A 138 5.32 20.33 2.14
CA ALA A 138 6.34 19.83 3.06
C ALA A 138 7.50 19.15 2.31
N VAL A 139 7.17 18.27 1.36
CA VAL A 139 8.16 17.59 0.50
C VAL A 139 8.95 18.60 -0.35
N ALA A 140 8.28 19.59 -0.95
CA ALA A 140 8.96 20.63 -1.74
C ALA A 140 9.86 21.54 -0.89
N ALA A 141 9.48 21.83 0.34
CA ALA A 141 10.31 22.58 1.28
C ALA A 141 11.57 21.79 1.64
N GLU A 142 11.44 20.51 1.93
CA GLU A 142 12.56 19.62 2.23
C GLU A 142 13.53 19.52 1.05
N ARG A 143 13.04 19.26 -0.16
CA ARG A 143 13.87 19.17 -1.37
C ARG A 143 14.68 20.45 -1.60
N ARG A 144 14.10 21.63 -1.37
CA ARG A 144 14.81 22.92 -1.47
C ARG A 144 15.94 23.05 -0.46
N VAL A 145 15.74 22.60 0.78
CA VAL A 145 16.78 22.66 1.84
C VAL A 145 17.99 21.79 1.49
N TYR A 146 17.74 20.63 0.89
CA TYR A 146 18.80 19.66 0.55
C TYR A 146 19.30 19.75 -0.90
N GLY A 147 18.86 20.73 -1.69
CA GLY A 147 19.28 20.89 -3.09
C GLY A 147 18.85 19.74 -4.01
N LEU A 148 17.81 19.00 -3.65
CA LEU A 148 17.26 17.92 -4.44
C LEU A 148 16.19 18.52 -5.38
N THR A 149 16.52 18.67 -6.65
CA THR A 149 15.59 19.09 -7.72
C THR A 149 14.86 17.90 -8.32
#